data_ebc41df8813433f5882b5342b9b8a2af
#
_entry.id   ebc41df8813433f5882b5342b9b8a2af
#
_cell.length_a   1.000
_cell.length_b   1.000
_cell.length_c   1.000
_cell.angle_alpha   90.00
_cell.angle_beta   90.00
_cell.angle_gamma   90.00
#
_symmetry.space_group_name_H-M   'P 1'
#
loop_
_entity.id
_entity.type
_entity.pdbx_description
1 polymer ?
#
loop_
_entity_poly.entity_id
_entity_poly.type
_entity_poly.pdbx_seq_one_letter_code
_entity_poly.pdbx_strand_id
1 'polypeptide(L)' 'MTSQQEDTMHEIHTELTESKLWDKFNKQIKKMDTQKKHKWKTVCEKWEYALKRIKEK' A
#
# COMPACT_ATOMS: atom_id res chain seq x y z
N MET A 1 11.18 -17.72 11.44
CA MET A 1 10.29 -17.85 10.29
C MET A 1 9.93 -16.49 9.73
N THR A 2 10.22 -16.26 8.48
CA THR A 2 9.96 -14.96 7.88
C THR A 2 8.48 -14.76 7.62
N SER A 3 8.00 -13.62 8.00
CA SER A 3 6.62 -13.28 7.77
C SER A 3 6.44 -12.79 6.32
N GLN A 4 5.49 -13.38 5.61
CA GLN A 4 5.19 -12.94 4.26
C GLN A 4 4.78 -11.46 4.26
N GLN A 5 4.17 -11.03 5.35
CA GLN A 5 3.74 -9.64 5.46
C GLN A 5 4.95 -8.70 5.49
N GLU A 6 5.99 -9.10 6.21
CA GLU A 6 7.19 -8.28 6.26
C GLU A 6 7.84 -8.15 4.89
N ASP A 7 7.92 -9.27 4.17
CA ASP A 7 8.49 -9.27 2.84
C ASP A 7 7.67 -8.37 1.90
N THR A 8 6.35 -8.49 1.95
CA THR A 8 5.47 -7.70 1.13
C THR A 8 5.61 -6.21 1.43
N MET A 9 5.64 -5.87 2.71
CA MET A 9 5.79 -4.48 3.11
C MET A 9 7.12 -3.90 2.64
N HIS A 10 8.16 -4.71 2.76
CA HIS A 10 9.49 -4.28 2.33
C HIS A 10 9.51 -4.03 0.82
N GLU A 11 8.90 -4.92 0.06
CA GLU A 11 8.84 -4.76 -1.39
C GLU A 11 8.09 -3.49 -1.77
N ILE A 12 6.97 -3.24 -1.12
CA ILE A 12 6.18 -2.05 -1.39
C ILE A 12 6.98 -0.80 -1.07
N HIS A 13 7.65 -0.82 0.07
CA HIS A 13 8.46 0.30 0.49
C HIS A 13 9.56 0.61 -0.54
N THR A 14 10.25 -0.43 -0.98
CA THR A 14 11.30 -0.28 -1.98
C THR A 14 10.75 0.26 -3.28
N GLU A 15 9.63 -0.29 -3.73
CA GLU A 15 8.98 0.15 -4.95
C GLU A 15 8.62 1.62 -4.88
N LEU A 16 8.04 2.04 -3.79
CA LEU A 16 7.63 3.44 -3.63
C LEU A 16 8.84 4.37 -3.60
N THR A 17 9.91 3.93 -2.96
CA THR A 17 11.11 4.72 -2.88
C THR A 17 11.74 4.90 -4.25
N GLU A 18 11.82 3.81 -5.01
CA GLU A 18 12.45 3.84 -6.33
C GLU A 18 11.62 4.59 -7.37
N SER A 19 10.31 4.45 -7.29
CA SER A 19 9.43 5.09 -8.26
C SER A 19 8.96 6.48 -7.81
N LYS A 20 9.33 6.86 -6.59
CA LYS A 20 8.95 8.16 -6.02
C LYS A 20 7.45 8.38 -6.01
N LEU A 21 6.72 7.33 -5.68
CA LEU A 21 5.26 7.39 -5.65
C LEU A 21 4.72 7.58 -4.23
N TRP A 22 5.59 7.93 -3.28
CA TRP A 22 5.15 8.09 -1.90
C TRP A 22 4.00 9.06 -1.74
N ASP A 23 4.05 10.20 -2.44
CA ASP A 23 2.98 11.18 -2.34
C ASP A 23 1.65 10.60 -2.80
N LYS A 24 1.65 9.96 -3.94
CA LYS A 24 0.43 9.35 -4.47
C LYS A 24 -0.04 8.23 -3.56
N PHE A 25 0.90 7.44 -3.06
CA PHE A 25 0.58 6.34 -2.18
C PHE A 25 -0.08 6.85 -0.90
N ASN A 26 0.49 7.88 -0.29
CA ASN A 26 -0.05 8.44 0.94
C ASN A 26 -1.46 8.98 0.72
N LYS A 27 -1.69 9.63 -0.40
CA LYS A 27 -3.02 10.15 -0.73
C LYS A 27 -4.00 8.99 -0.90
N GLN A 28 -3.56 7.92 -1.55
CA GLN A 28 -4.42 6.76 -1.75
C GLN A 28 -4.77 6.11 -0.42
N ILE A 29 -3.79 5.96 0.47
CA ILE A 29 -4.03 5.38 1.78
C ILE A 29 -5.03 6.22 2.57
N LYS A 30 -4.85 7.54 2.54
CA LYS A 30 -5.74 8.46 3.23
C LYS A 30 -7.16 8.32 2.72
N LYS A 31 -7.29 8.22 1.40
CA LYS A 31 -8.58 8.06 0.78
C LYS A 31 -9.24 6.75 1.20
N MET A 32 -8.45 5.69 1.25
CA MET A 32 -8.96 4.38 1.67
C MET A 32 -9.39 4.39 3.12
N ASP A 33 -8.68 5.13 3.96
CA ASP A 33 -9.03 5.23 5.39
C ASP A 33 -10.41 5.82 5.60
N THR A 34 -10.85 6.68 4.70
CA THR A 34 -12.16 7.30 4.82
C THR A 34 -13.26 6.41 4.28
N GLN A 35 -12.90 5.30 3.65
CA GLN A 35 -13.88 4.37 3.07
C GLN A 35 -14.06 3.17 3.99
N LYS A 36 -15.30 2.94 4.39
CA LYS A 36 -15.59 1.85 5.31
C LYS A 36 -15.31 0.48 4.73
N LYS A 37 -15.38 0.35 3.42
CA LYS A 37 -15.16 -0.94 2.77
C LYS A 37 -13.74 -1.47 2.95
N HIS A 38 -12.81 -0.61 3.31
CA HIS A 38 -11.43 -1.03 3.53
C HIS A 38 -11.11 -1.26 5.00
N LYS A 39 -12.11 -1.12 5.86
CA LYS A 39 -11.92 -1.26 7.30
C LYS A 39 -11.43 -2.65 7.69
N TRP A 40 -11.84 -3.65 6.92
CA TRP A 40 -11.53 -5.05 7.24
C TRP A 40 -10.17 -5.49 6.76
N LYS A 41 -9.52 -4.67 5.95
CA LYS A 41 -8.22 -5.03 5.39
C LYS A 41 -7.10 -4.82 6.40
N THR A 42 -6.13 -5.72 6.38
CA THR A 42 -4.93 -5.52 7.17
C THR A 42 -4.10 -4.41 6.53
N VAL A 43 -3.10 -3.93 7.27
CA VAL A 43 -2.21 -2.90 6.73
C VAL A 43 -1.55 -3.38 5.45
N CYS A 44 -1.12 -4.64 5.46
CA CYS A 44 -0.47 -5.23 4.29
C CYS A 44 -1.40 -5.21 3.07
N GLU A 45 -2.65 -5.62 3.28
CA GLU A 45 -3.62 -5.64 2.20
C GLU A 45 -3.91 -4.24 1.68
N LYS A 46 -4.01 -3.28 2.60
CA LYS A 46 -4.24 -1.89 2.20
C LYS A 46 -3.11 -1.38 1.33
N TRP A 47 -1.89 -1.67 1.74
CA TRP A 47 -0.71 -1.21 1.01
C TRP A 47 -0.62 -1.84 -0.36
N GLU A 48 -0.92 -3.13 -0.45
CA GLU A 48 -0.92 -3.82 -1.75
C GLU A 48 -1.96 -3.20 -2.68
N TYR A 49 -3.14 -2.98 -2.14
CA TYR A 49 -4.23 -2.39 -2.92
C TYR A 49 -3.85 -0.99 -3.38
N ALA A 50 -3.34 -0.18 -2.46
CA ALA A 50 -2.97 1.19 -2.78
C ALA A 50 -1.88 1.23 -3.85
N LEU A 51 -0.87 0.39 -3.71
CA LEU A 51 0.21 0.34 -4.68
C LEU A 51 -0.32 -0.03 -6.06
N LYS A 52 -1.18 -1.04 -6.11
CA LYS A 52 -1.77 -1.47 -7.35
C LYS A 52 -2.56 -0.35 -8.02
N ARG A 53 -3.33 0.38 -7.21
CA ARG A 53 -4.15 1.46 -7.75
C ARG A 53 -3.32 2.58 -8.36
N ILE A 54 -2.26 2.97 -7.69
CA ILE A 54 -1.44 4.06 -8.20
C ILE A 54 -0.59 3.63 -9.39
N LYS A 55 -0.31 2.35 -9.51
CA LYS A 55 0.47 1.85 -10.64
C LYS A 55 -0.38 1.59 -11.88
N GLU A 56 -1.66 1.37 -11.69
CA GLU A 56 -2.55 1.09 -12.82
C GLU A 56 -2.81 2.32 -13.68
N LYS A 57 -2.47 3.46 -13.20
CA LYS A 57 -2.72 4.72 -13.91
C LYS A 57 -1.92 4.92 -15.22
#